data_329927692472212c403cb407c5461629
#
_entry.id   329927692472212c403cb407c5461629
#
_cell.length_a   1.000
_cell.length_b   1.000
_cell.length_c   1.000
_cell.angle_alpha   90.00
_cell.angle_beta   90.00
_cell.angle_gamma   90.00
#
_symmetry.space_group_name_H-M   'P 1'
#
loop_
_entity.id
_entity.type
_entity.pdbx_description
1 polymer ?
#
loop_
_entity_poly.entity_id
_entity_poly.type
_entity_poly.pdbx_seq_one_letter_code
_entity_poly.pdbx_strand_id
1 'polypeptide(L)'
;MDSIVVKTDREDTDSTPYNGTKSNVVYDSTLGGLKLINPTTNATGTYDFVETLDLGSTFSLVLKRHFQGVGFYVGDEFDNRTDLIDTWTDFDGTVANEANAKIAVRTSTDMSSYSGFNDFANGTFKGRGFQFRITLESSDVAQNMNLQQAGYTATMPSRTEQSSVIASGSAAKNVTFTSPFFVGTSGLGNLNSFLPAVSVSPQNMATGDYYEITNVSGTGFTVHFKNSSNASINRNFTYSAVGFGKGG
;
A
#
# COMPACT_ATOMS: atom_id res chain seq x y z
N MET A 1 1.78 13.17 -14.67
CA MET A 1 1.33 12.75 -13.32
C MET A 1 2.35 11.73 -12.83
N ASP A 2 3.06 12.04 -11.74
CA ASP A 2 4.23 11.24 -11.34
C ASP A 2 3.89 10.02 -10.49
N SER A 3 2.65 9.94 -10.00
CA SER A 3 2.16 8.83 -9.17
C SER A 3 0.64 8.84 -9.05
N ILE A 4 0.07 7.71 -8.62
CA ILE A 4 -1.35 7.59 -8.22
C ILE A 4 -1.45 7.07 -6.80
N VAL A 5 -2.47 7.48 -6.07
CA VAL A 5 -2.88 6.86 -4.81
C VAL A 5 -3.72 5.63 -5.16
N VAL A 6 -3.25 4.45 -4.80
CA VAL A 6 -3.95 3.18 -5.07
C VAL A 6 -4.87 2.79 -3.93
N LYS A 7 -4.52 3.14 -2.68
CA LYS A 7 -5.34 2.90 -1.49
C LYS A 7 -5.00 3.93 -0.42
N THR A 8 -6.01 4.41 0.27
CA THR A 8 -5.90 5.00 1.60
C THR A 8 -6.79 4.19 2.52
N ASP A 9 -6.22 3.72 3.61
CA ASP A 9 -6.90 2.94 4.63
C ASP A 9 -6.73 3.60 5.99
N ARG A 10 -7.82 3.75 6.74
CA ARG A 10 -7.87 4.46 8.01
C ARG A 10 -8.79 3.71 8.98
N GLU A 11 -8.21 2.84 9.78
CA GLU A 11 -8.93 2.01 10.76
C GLU A 11 -9.68 2.84 11.82
N ASP A 12 -9.21 4.06 12.08
CA ASP A 12 -9.79 5.00 13.04
C ASP A 12 -11.03 5.75 12.51
N THR A 13 -11.20 5.86 11.19
CA THR A 13 -12.30 6.62 10.57
C THR A 13 -13.37 5.75 9.92
N ASP A 14 -13.26 4.44 10.00
CA ASP A 14 -14.26 3.51 9.51
C ASP A 14 -15.60 3.68 10.26
N SER A 15 -16.69 3.27 9.63
CA SER A 15 -18.03 3.29 10.24
C SER A 15 -18.10 2.50 11.56
N THR A 16 -17.22 1.51 11.71
CA THR A 16 -16.94 0.81 12.96
C THR A 16 -15.42 0.89 13.17
N PRO A 17 -14.93 1.88 13.93
CA PRO A 17 -13.50 2.07 14.13
C PRO A 17 -12.81 0.83 14.70
N TYR A 18 -11.61 0.56 14.19
CA TYR A 18 -10.78 -0.55 14.66
C TYR A 18 -11.52 -1.91 14.65
N ASN A 19 -12.14 -2.27 13.53
CA ASN A 19 -12.94 -3.49 13.39
C ASN A 19 -12.10 -4.75 13.06
N GLY A 20 -10.77 -4.65 13.04
CA GLY A 20 -9.87 -5.76 12.78
C GLY A 20 -9.72 -6.73 13.95
N THR A 21 -8.76 -7.65 13.82
CA THR A 21 -8.52 -8.69 14.83
C THR A 21 -7.76 -8.12 16.03
N LYS A 22 -8.34 -8.27 17.21
CA LYS A 22 -7.82 -7.75 18.47
C LYS A 22 -7.31 -8.86 19.37
N SER A 23 -6.16 -8.65 20.02
CA SER A 23 -5.66 -9.47 21.11
C SER A 23 -5.16 -8.57 22.22
N ASN A 24 -5.76 -8.63 23.41
CA ASN A 24 -5.48 -7.77 24.58
C ASN A 24 -5.60 -6.26 24.32
N VAL A 25 -6.35 -5.86 23.30
CA VAL A 25 -6.68 -4.45 22.99
C VAL A 25 -8.18 -4.28 22.78
N VAL A 26 -8.66 -3.07 23.03
CA VAL A 26 -10.08 -2.71 22.86
C VAL A 26 -10.17 -1.29 22.28
N TYR A 27 -11.17 -1.04 21.44
CA TYR A 27 -11.54 0.32 21.06
C TYR A 27 -12.36 0.95 22.18
N ASP A 28 -11.91 2.10 22.64
CA ASP A 28 -12.61 2.90 23.64
C ASP A 28 -13.27 4.10 22.95
N SER A 29 -14.60 4.11 22.90
CA SER A 29 -15.36 5.18 22.23
C SER A 29 -15.29 6.52 22.96
N THR A 30 -15.00 6.52 24.25
CA THR A 30 -14.86 7.75 25.06
C THR A 30 -13.52 8.42 24.76
N LEU A 31 -12.46 7.64 24.62
CA LEU A 31 -11.12 8.11 24.28
C LEU A 31 -10.94 8.28 22.75
N GLY A 32 -11.83 7.70 21.96
CA GLY A 32 -11.76 7.73 20.49
C GLY A 32 -10.57 6.98 19.92
N GLY A 33 -10.10 5.91 20.59
CA GLY A 33 -8.90 5.21 20.18
C GLY A 33 -8.78 3.78 20.69
N LEU A 34 -7.72 3.10 20.27
CA LEU A 34 -7.38 1.75 20.69
C LEU A 34 -6.50 1.80 21.94
N LYS A 35 -6.82 0.97 22.93
CA LYS A 35 -6.03 0.85 24.17
C LYS A 35 -5.84 -0.60 24.57
N LEU A 36 -4.87 -0.86 25.46
CA LEU A 36 -4.77 -2.14 26.18
C LEU A 36 -6.00 -2.34 27.07
N ILE A 37 -6.52 -3.57 27.12
CA ILE A 37 -7.62 -3.92 28.03
C ILE A 37 -7.16 -3.76 29.47
N ASN A 38 -6.01 -4.36 29.81
CA ASN A 38 -5.42 -4.30 31.13
C ASN A 38 -3.93 -4.00 31.01
N PRO A 39 -3.47 -2.78 31.29
CA PRO A 39 -2.04 -2.51 31.40
C PRO A 39 -1.46 -3.26 32.62
N THR A 40 -0.28 -3.81 32.46
CA THR A 40 0.51 -4.47 33.51
C THR A 40 1.98 -4.16 33.27
N THR A 41 2.86 -4.53 34.21
CA THR A 41 4.32 -4.36 34.09
C THR A 41 4.93 -5.06 32.90
N ASN A 42 4.38 -5.43 31.88
CA ASN A 42 4.85 -5.95 30.58
C ASN A 42 3.64 -6.32 29.71
N ALA A 43 2.58 -5.50 29.76
CA ALA A 43 1.41 -5.74 28.93
C ALA A 43 1.76 -5.51 27.45
N THR A 44 1.32 -6.44 26.63
CA THR A 44 1.39 -6.31 25.19
C THR A 44 0.03 -6.69 24.60
N GLY A 45 -0.43 -5.90 23.65
CA GLY A 45 -1.63 -6.19 22.90
C GLY A 45 -1.43 -5.91 21.41
N THR A 46 -2.16 -6.61 20.56
CA THR A 46 -2.03 -6.47 19.10
C THR A 46 -3.36 -6.22 18.44
N TYR A 47 -3.30 -5.50 17.33
CA TYR A 47 -4.41 -5.24 16.42
C TYR A 47 -3.96 -5.47 14.98
N ASP A 48 -4.56 -6.42 14.29
CA ASP A 48 -4.36 -6.63 12.86
C ASP A 48 -5.43 -5.90 12.06
N PHE A 49 -5.02 -5.16 11.04
CA PHE A 49 -5.93 -4.43 10.15
C PHE A 49 -6.93 -5.36 9.47
N VAL A 50 -8.12 -4.84 9.19
CA VAL A 50 -9.21 -5.59 8.54
C VAL A 50 -8.77 -6.08 7.17
N GLU A 51 -8.18 -5.20 6.37
CA GLU A 51 -7.90 -5.47 4.97
C GLU A 51 -6.43 -5.81 4.72
N THR A 52 -6.22 -6.75 3.81
CA THR A 52 -4.94 -7.00 3.18
C THR A 52 -4.88 -6.22 1.86
N LEU A 53 -3.87 -5.37 1.68
CA LEU A 53 -3.64 -4.70 0.41
C LEU A 53 -3.09 -5.72 -0.60
N ASP A 54 -3.85 -6.08 -1.65
CA ASP A 54 -3.43 -6.95 -2.76
C ASP A 54 -3.32 -6.14 -4.06
N LEU A 55 -2.13 -6.05 -4.61
CA LEU A 55 -1.84 -5.35 -5.87
C LEU A 55 -2.05 -6.23 -7.13
N GLY A 56 -2.45 -7.50 -6.96
CA GLY A 56 -2.61 -8.46 -8.06
C GLY A 56 -1.29 -9.03 -8.61
N SER A 57 -0.21 -8.30 -8.52
CA SER A 57 1.16 -8.70 -8.88
C SER A 57 2.17 -7.97 -8.01
N THR A 58 3.44 -8.40 -8.08
CA THR A 58 4.52 -7.76 -7.31
C THR A 58 4.90 -6.42 -7.93
N PHE A 59 4.73 -5.35 -7.16
CA PHE A 59 5.13 -3.99 -7.50
C PHE A 59 5.91 -3.34 -6.37
N SER A 60 6.67 -2.29 -6.72
CA SER A 60 7.21 -1.34 -5.76
C SER A 60 6.26 -0.16 -5.62
N LEU A 61 5.93 0.19 -4.39
CA LEU A 61 5.06 1.33 -4.06
C LEU A 61 5.61 2.09 -2.85
N VAL A 62 5.15 3.33 -2.69
CA VAL A 62 5.46 4.15 -1.53
C VAL A 62 4.32 4.02 -0.53
N LEU A 63 4.64 3.59 0.68
CA LEU A 63 3.72 3.56 1.81
C LEU A 63 4.01 4.72 2.75
N LYS A 64 2.96 5.43 3.13
CA LYS A 64 2.98 6.48 4.16
C LYS A 64 2.00 6.10 5.26
N ARG A 65 2.48 6.02 6.49
CA ARG A 65 1.65 5.70 7.66
C ARG A 65 0.88 6.92 8.14
N HIS A 66 -0.32 6.67 8.65
CA HIS A 66 -1.10 7.58 9.50
C HIS A 66 -1.09 6.95 10.90
N PHE A 67 -0.41 7.58 11.84
CA PHE A 67 -0.18 6.97 13.13
C PHE A 67 -0.01 8.05 14.20
N GLN A 68 -0.93 8.08 15.16
CA GLN A 68 -0.89 9.02 16.27
C GLN A 68 -1.49 8.39 17.51
N GLY A 69 -0.75 8.45 18.59
CA GLY A 69 -1.18 7.98 19.90
C GLY A 69 -0.67 8.88 21.00
N VAL A 70 -1.29 8.80 22.14
CA VAL A 70 -0.91 9.52 23.36
C VAL A 70 -0.98 8.56 24.55
N GLY A 71 0.08 8.57 25.35
CA GLY A 71 0.09 7.88 26.65
C GLY A 71 -0.84 8.60 27.62
N PHE A 72 -1.52 7.84 28.48
CA PHE A 72 -2.39 8.38 29.52
C PHE A 72 -2.35 7.50 30.77
N TYR A 73 -2.71 8.08 31.91
CA TYR A 73 -2.85 7.35 33.17
C TYR A 73 -4.22 6.69 33.25
N VAL A 74 -4.25 5.45 33.74
CA VAL A 74 -5.47 4.68 33.95
C VAL A 74 -5.97 4.94 35.37
N GLY A 75 -7.03 5.72 35.48
CA GLY A 75 -7.58 6.14 36.75
C GLY A 75 -6.94 7.41 37.30
N ASP A 76 -7.05 7.62 38.60
CA ASP A 76 -6.37 8.68 39.34
C ASP A 76 -4.88 8.31 39.46
N GLU A 77 -3.98 9.28 39.40
CA GLU A 77 -2.54 9.08 39.60
C GLU A 77 -2.21 8.36 40.95
N PHE A 78 -3.14 8.42 41.88
CA PHE A 78 -2.99 7.89 43.21
C PHE A 78 -3.56 6.46 43.37
N ASP A 79 -4.64 6.13 42.70
CA ASP A 79 -5.45 4.94 42.98
C ASP A 79 -4.81 3.62 42.60
N ASN A 80 -3.85 3.58 41.70
CA ASN A 80 -3.23 2.34 41.17
C ASN A 80 -1.74 2.20 41.52
N ARG A 81 -1.19 3.09 42.35
CA ARG A 81 0.21 3.05 42.78
C ARG A 81 0.35 2.47 44.18
N THR A 82 1.27 1.56 44.30
CA THR A 82 1.60 0.89 45.59
C THR A 82 2.91 1.36 46.20
N ASP A 83 3.71 2.09 45.45
CA ASP A 83 4.98 2.69 45.86
C ASP A 83 4.75 3.97 46.68
N LEU A 84 5.71 4.29 47.53
CA LEU A 84 5.65 5.47 48.37
C LEU A 84 5.68 6.75 47.51
N ILE A 85 4.87 7.72 47.84
CA ILE A 85 4.69 8.95 47.10
C ILE A 85 5.99 9.76 46.94
N ASP A 86 6.89 9.66 47.88
CA ASP A 86 8.22 10.31 47.85
C ASP A 86 9.22 9.65 46.87
N THR A 87 8.87 8.47 46.35
CA THR A 87 9.66 7.77 45.33
C THR A 87 9.20 8.05 43.93
N TRP A 88 8.11 8.81 43.72
CA TRP A 88 7.57 9.10 42.42
C TRP A 88 8.39 10.16 41.69
N THR A 89 8.78 9.85 40.48
CA THR A 89 9.55 10.76 39.57
C THR A 89 8.67 11.54 38.61
N ASP A 90 7.38 11.20 38.53
CA ASP A 90 6.39 11.72 37.58
C ASP A 90 5.20 12.44 38.26
N PHE A 91 5.40 12.89 39.51
CA PHE A 91 4.37 13.52 40.32
C PHE A 91 3.86 14.86 39.80
N ASP A 92 4.66 15.59 39.02
CA ASP A 92 4.33 16.92 38.49
C ASP A 92 3.64 16.87 37.10
N GLY A 93 2.91 15.81 36.79
CA GLY A 93 2.18 15.71 35.53
C GLY A 93 3.11 15.40 34.34
N THR A 94 4.13 14.63 34.55
CA THR A 94 4.95 14.05 33.47
C THR A 94 4.08 13.26 32.51
N VAL A 95 4.39 13.35 31.22
CA VAL A 95 3.71 12.58 30.17
C VAL A 95 3.89 11.09 30.45
N ALA A 96 2.82 10.30 30.34
CA ALA A 96 2.90 8.85 30.43
C ALA A 96 3.90 8.31 29.37
N ASN A 97 5.06 7.86 29.81
CA ASN A 97 6.18 7.45 28.95
C ASN A 97 6.48 5.93 28.99
N GLU A 98 5.79 5.21 29.87
CA GLU A 98 5.90 3.76 30.02
C GLU A 98 4.92 2.97 29.12
N ALA A 99 4.06 3.69 28.40
CA ALA A 99 3.18 3.12 27.39
C ALA A 99 3.62 3.52 25.98
N ASN A 100 3.61 2.57 25.04
CA ASN A 100 4.09 2.76 23.68
C ASN A 100 3.17 2.10 22.67
N ALA A 101 3.21 2.60 21.43
CA ALA A 101 2.53 2.01 20.28
C ALA A 101 3.49 1.90 19.10
N LYS A 102 3.42 0.77 18.40
CA LYS A 102 4.21 0.48 17.19
C LYS A 102 3.28 0.05 16.08
N ILE A 103 3.62 0.42 14.85
CA ILE A 103 2.97 -0.11 13.66
C ILE A 103 4.00 -0.86 12.83
N ALA A 104 3.65 -2.04 12.37
CA ALA A 104 4.49 -2.92 11.59
C ALA A 104 3.80 -3.36 10.30
N VAL A 105 4.57 -3.69 9.29
CA VAL A 105 4.11 -4.20 7.99
C VAL A 105 4.83 -5.50 7.66
N ARG A 106 4.12 -6.43 7.03
CA ARG A 106 4.69 -7.61 6.39
C ARG A 106 4.25 -7.71 4.94
N THR A 107 5.09 -8.30 4.11
CA THR A 107 4.88 -8.36 2.66
C THR A 107 4.86 -9.79 2.15
N SER A 108 4.18 -10.00 1.04
CA SER A 108 4.13 -11.27 0.31
C SER A 108 4.23 -11.02 -1.18
N THR A 109 4.82 -11.96 -1.92
CA THR A 109 4.84 -11.96 -3.39
C THR A 109 3.75 -12.82 -4.01
N ASP A 110 3.12 -13.70 -3.23
CA ASP A 110 2.17 -14.74 -3.68
C ASP A 110 0.83 -14.76 -2.92
N MET A 111 0.67 -13.91 -1.89
CA MET A 111 -0.48 -13.85 -0.97
C MET A 111 -0.62 -15.05 -0.03
N SER A 112 0.29 -16.00 -0.08
CA SER A 112 0.26 -17.21 0.76
C SER A 112 1.37 -17.22 1.81
N SER A 113 2.57 -16.78 1.42
CA SER A 113 3.75 -16.72 2.28
C SER A 113 4.10 -15.27 2.57
N TYR A 114 4.08 -14.88 3.84
CA TYR A 114 4.42 -13.53 4.27
C TYR A 114 5.75 -13.50 5.01
N SER A 115 6.49 -12.41 4.86
CA SER A 115 7.64 -12.11 5.72
C SER A 115 7.22 -12.00 7.20
N GLY A 116 8.18 -11.93 8.11
CA GLY A 116 7.92 -11.43 9.46
C GLY A 116 7.42 -9.98 9.43
N PHE A 117 6.73 -9.55 10.49
CA PHE A 117 6.40 -8.14 10.67
C PHE A 117 7.68 -7.34 10.94
N ASN A 118 7.85 -6.24 10.24
CA ASN A 118 8.94 -5.27 10.40
C ASN A 118 8.34 -3.90 10.70
N ASP A 119 9.08 -3.07 11.40
CA ASP A 119 8.64 -1.71 11.71
C ASP A 119 8.24 -0.96 10.44
N PHE A 120 7.08 -0.32 10.50
CA PHE A 120 6.55 0.44 9.37
C PHE A 120 7.00 1.90 9.45
N ALA A 121 8.09 2.23 8.78
CA ALA A 121 8.49 3.60 8.47
C ALA A 121 7.98 4.00 7.07
N ASN A 122 7.75 5.31 6.85
CA ASN A 122 7.41 5.81 5.52
C ASN A 122 8.53 5.48 4.53
N GLY A 123 8.20 4.89 3.39
CA GLY A 123 9.22 4.47 2.42
C GLY A 123 8.68 3.63 1.27
N THR A 124 9.62 3.12 0.48
CA THR A 124 9.31 2.23 -0.65
C THR A 124 9.32 0.78 -0.18
N PHE A 125 8.25 0.07 -0.50
CA PHE A 125 8.08 -1.35 -0.23
C PHE A 125 7.82 -2.10 -1.52
N LYS A 126 8.21 -3.38 -1.56
CA LYS A 126 8.02 -4.26 -2.69
C LYS A 126 7.25 -5.49 -2.26
N GLY A 127 6.18 -5.82 -2.99
CA GLY A 127 5.35 -6.98 -2.74
C GLY A 127 4.11 -6.99 -3.63
N ARG A 128 3.37 -8.07 -3.56
CA ARG A 128 2.00 -8.15 -4.05
C ARG A 128 1.02 -7.88 -2.92
N GLY A 129 1.21 -8.55 -1.77
CA GLY A 129 0.37 -8.45 -0.58
C GLY A 129 1.05 -7.70 0.55
N PHE A 130 0.28 -6.89 1.30
CA PHE A 130 0.74 -6.16 2.47
C PHE A 130 -0.28 -6.30 3.59
N GLN A 131 0.21 -6.64 4.78
CA GLN A 131 -0.59 -6.71 6.00
C GLN A 131 0.03 -5.85 7.08
N PHE A 132 -0.82 -5.24 7.90
CA PHE A 132 -0.40 -4.27 8.90
C PHE A 132 -0.84 -4.74 10.29
N ARG A 133 0.02 -4.50 11.28
CA ARG A 133 -0.22 -4.80 12.68
C ARG A 133 0.18 -3.63 13.55
N ILE A 134 -0.64 -3.34 14.54
CA ILE A 134 -0.30 -2.45 15.63
C ILE A 134 0.02 -3.31 16.84
N THR A 135 1.02 -2.88 17.61
CA THR A 135 1.35 -3.41 18.92
C THR A 135 1.29 -2.27 19.92
N LEU A 136 0.50 -2.44 20.97
CA LEU A 136 0.48 -1.57 22.14
C LEU A 136 1.24 -2.27 23.26
N GLU A 137 2.06 -1.52 23.96
CA GLU A 137 2.89 -2.02 25.08
C GLU A 137 2.73 -1.08 26.27
N SER A 138 2.79 -1.63 27.48
CA SER A 138 2.95 -0.86 28.72
C SER A 138 3.86 -1.60 29.66
N SER A 139 4.78 -0.88 30.29
CA SER A 139 5.64 -1.37 31.38
C SER A 139 5.15 -0.95 32.76
N ASP A 140 4.10 -0.15 32.83
CA ASP A 140 3.48 0.34 34.07
C ASP A 140 1.98 0.01 34.10
N VAL A 141 1.49 -0.46 35.25
CA VAL A 141 0.08 -0.78 35.49
C VAL A 141 -0.83 0.46 35.47
N ALA A 142 -0.28 1.63 35.80
CA ALA A 142 -1.00 2.89 35.85
C ALA A 142 -1.02 3.63 34.49
N GLN A 143 -0.29 3.15 33.49
CA GLN A 143 -0.16 3.82 32.20
C GLN A 143 -0.69 2.97 31.06
N ASN A 144 -1.33 3.62 30.09
CA ASN A 144 -1.83 2.98 28.91
C ASN A 144 -1.60 3.89 27.68
N MET A 145 -1.73 3.34 26.50
CA MET A 145 -1.68 4.07 25.23
C MET A 145 -3.07 4.24 24.65
N ASN A 146 -3.43 5.46 24.28
CA ASN A 146 -4.59 5.73 23.44
C ASN A 146 -4.12 5.99 22.00
N LEU A 147 -4.29 5.02 21.11
CA LEU A 147 -3.97 5.13 19.70
C LEU A 147 -5.17 5.69 18.94
N GLN A 148 -5.11 6.97 18.61
CA GLN A 148 -6.19 7.73 17.99
C GLN A 148 -6.21 7.64 16.47
N GLN A 149 -5.05 7.47 15.84
CA GLN A 149 -4.94 7.34 14.39
C GLN A 149 -4.14 6.13 13.99
N ALA A 150 -4.70 5.32 13.09
CA ALA A 150 -4.03 4.17 12.51
C ALA A 150 -4.45 3.98 11.05
N GLY A 151 -3.48 3.89 10.16
CA GLY A 151 -3.75 3.70 8.74
C GLY A 151 -2.51 3.88 7.87
N TYR A 152 -2.75 3.81 6.57
CA TYR A 152 -1.71 4.05 5.57
C TYR A 152 -2.28 4.66 4.30
N THR A 153 -1.40 5.31 3.52
CA THR A 153 -1.64 5.66 2.12
C THR A 153 -0.61 4.94 1.27
N ALA A 154 -1.08 4.19 0.28
CA ALA A 154 -0.27 3.50 -0.72
C ALA A 154 -0.28 4.29 -2.03
N THR A 155 0.90 4.66 -2.51
CA THR A 155 1.08 5.46 -3.72
C THR A 155 1.98 4.71 -4.69
N MET A 156 1.54 4.58 -5.93
CA MET A 156 2.27 3.88 -6.98
C MET A 156 2.90 4.89 -7.96
N PRO A 157 4.23 4.86 -8.14
CA PRO A 157 4.90 5.76 -9.07
C PRO A 157 4.59 5.40 -10.52
N SER A 158 4.59 6.43 -11.39
CA SER A 158 4.54 6.23 -12.83
C SER A 158 5.87 5.68 -13.36
N ARG A 159 5.81 5.01 -14.48
CA ARG A 159 6.98 4.63 -15.26
C ARG A 159 6.72 4.74 -16.75
N THR A 160 7.79 4.89 -17.51
CA THR A 160 7.79 4.84 -18.97
C THR A 160 8.62 3.64 -19.41
N GLU A 161 8.12 2.92 -20.39
CA GLU A 161 8.85 1.86 -21.09
C GLU A 161 8.97 2.24 -22.57
N GLN A 162 10.14 2.06 -23.15
CA GLN A 162 10.42 2.32 -24.55
C GLN A 162 11.08 1.10 -25.18
N SER A 163 10.76 0.85 -26.45
CA SER A 163 11.38 -0.26 -27.20
C SER A 163 12.51 0.21 -28.10
N SER A 164 13.41 -0.72 -28.43
CA SER A 164 14.19 -0.67 -29.67
C SER A 164 13.26 -0.88 -30.88
N VAL A 165 13.83 -0.78 -32.08
CA VAL A 165 13.09 -1.03 -33.33
C VAL A 165 12.60 -2.48 -33.40
N ILE A 166 11.32 -2.65 -33.70
CA ILE A 166 10.61 -3.93 -33.83
C ILE A 166 10.08 -4.05 -35.24
N ALA A 167 10.24 -5.20 -35.90
CA ALA A 167 9.56 -5.52 -37.15
C ALA A 167 8.17 -6.08 -36.85
N SER A 168 7.12 -5.49 -37.43
CA SER A 168 5.75 -5.95 -37.22
C SER A 168 5.45 -7.31 -37.86
N GLY A 169 6.15 -7.65 -38.91
CA GLY A 169 5.71 -8.74 -39.79
C GLY A 169 4.47 -8.35 -40.63
N SER A 170 3.95 -9.31 -41.39
CA SER A 170 2.78 -9.12 -42.25
C SER A 170 1.48 -9.57 -41.59
N ALA A 171 1.39 -9.54 -40.28
CA ALA A 171 0.21 -9.84 -39.46
C ALA A 171 0.13 -8.90 -38.27
N ALA A 172 -0.92 -9.03 -37.48
CA ALA A 172 -1.01 -8.33 -36.20
C ALA A 172 0.14 -8.79 -35.28
N LYS A 173 0.88 -7.84 -34.68
CA LYS A 173 2.03 -8.06 -33.82
C LYS A 173 1.64 -7.88 -32.36
N ASN A 174 1.77 -8.93 -31.57
CA ASN A 174 1.68 -8.83 -30.15
C ASN A 174 3.01 -8.32 -29.56
N VAL A 175 2.94 -7.30 -28.74
CA VAL A 175 4.07 -6.69 -28.03
C VAL A 175 3.86 -6.94 -26.54
N THR A 176 4.87 -7.54 -25.89
CA THR A 176 4.88 -7.79 -24.44
C THR A 176 5.78 -6.75 -23.77
N PHE A 177 5.32 -6.13 -22.69
CA PHE A 177 6.15 -5.24 -21.88
C PHE A 177 7.20 -6.03 -21.11
N THR A 178 8.33 -5.41 -20.85
CA THR A 178 9.44 -6.02 -20.09
C THR A 178 9.01 -6.37 -18.65
N SER A 179 8.18 -5.52 -18.07
CA SER A 179 7.53 -5.75 -16.77
C SER A 179 6.07 -5.32 -16.87
N PRO A 180 5.15 -5.96 -16.13
CA PRO A 180 3.75 -5.55 -16.17
C PRO A 180 3.55 -4.14 -15.61
N PHE A 181 2.56 -3.41 -16.14
CA PHE A 181 2.01 -2.20 -15.56
C PHE A 181 0.89 -2.57 -14.58
N PHE A 182 0.73 -1.76 -13.54
CA PHE A 182 -0.42 -1.85 -12.66
C PHE A 182 -1.65 -1.30 -13.38
N VAL A 183 -2.71 -2.08 -13.44
CA VAL A 183 -3.96 -1.72 -14.14
C VAL A 183 -5.18 -1.63 -13.22
N GLY A 184 -4.96 -1.77 -11.90
CA GLY A 184 -6.02 -1.89 -10.91
C GLY A 184 -6.37 -3.36 -10.60
N THR A 185 -7.07 -3.56 -9.51
CA THR A 185 -7.64 -4.86 -9.11
C THR A 185 -9.08 -4.66 -8.66
N SER A 186 -9.83 -5.73 -8.43
CA SER A 186 -11.23 -5.64 -7.96
C SER A 186 -11.39 -4.93 -6.60
N GLY A 187 -10.31 -4.79 -5.83
CA GLY A 187 -10.31 -4.08 -4.53
C GLY A 187 -9.60 -2.72 -4.56
N LEU A 188 -8.91 -2.38 -5.67
CA LEU A 188 -8.09 -1.17 -5.79
C LEU A 188 -8.42 -0.41 -7.08
N GLY A 189 -9.53 0.29 -7.08
CA GLY A 189 -10.12 0.80 -8.32
C GLY A 189 -10.79 -0.35 -9.09
N ASN A 190 -11.38 -0.04 -10.24
CA ASN A 190 -11.90 -1.09 -11.11
C ASN A 190 -10.75 -1.71 -11.91
N LEU A 191 -10.86 -2.99 -12.23
CA LEU A 191 -9.94 -3.65 -13.15
C LEU A 191 -9.85 -2.83 -14.46
N ASN A 192 -8.62 -2.63 -14.96
CA ASN A 192 -8.31 -1.82 -16.15
C ASN A 192 -8.56 -0.31 -16.02
N SER A 193 -8.76 0.25 -14.82
CA SER A 193 -8.87 1.71 -14.62
C SER A 193 -7.58 2.47 -14.93
N PHE A 194 -6.43 1.79 -14.91
CA PHE A 194 -5.09 2.38 -15.05
C PHE A 194 -4.30 1.76 -16.21
N LEU A 195 -4.97 1.48 -17.34
CA LEU A 195 -4.28 0.97 -18.52
C LEU A 195 -3.17 1.93 -18.96
N PRO A 196 -1.99 1.39 -19.39
CA PRO A 196 -0.92 2.24 -19.88
C PRO A 196 -1.33 2.94 -21.17
N ALA A 197 -0.91 4.20 -21.32
CA ALA A 197 -1.01 4.92 -22.59
C ALA A 197 0.11 4.46 -23.53
N VAL A 198 -0.24 3.92 -24.67
CA VAL A 198 0.69 3.38 -25.66
C VAL A 198 0.74 4.29 -26.88
N SER A 199 1.94 4.71 -27.26
CA SER A 199 2.23 5.41 -28.52
C SER A 199 3.15 4.55 -29.37
N VAL A 200 2.84 4.45 -30.67
CA VAL A 200 3.66 3.74 -31.65
C VAL A 200 4.23 4.76 -32.64
N SER A 201 5.53 4.69 -32.89
CA SER A 201 6.24 5.50 -33.85
C SER A 201 6.67 4.61 -35.04
N PRO A 202 5.86 4.55 -36.11
CA PRO A 202 6.17 3.74 -37.29
C PRO A 202 7.30 4.33 -38.13
N GLN A 203 8.00 3.47 -38.87
CA GLN A 203 9.06 3.83 -39.78
C GLN A 203 8.71 3.36 -41.21
N ASN A 204 9.17 4.13 -42.22
CA ASN A 204 9.02 3.79 -43.65
C ASN A 204 7.55 3.58 -44.05
N MET A 205 6.63 4.41 -43.55
CA MET A 205 5.23 4.41 -43.96
C MET A 205 5.11 4.95 -45.41
N ALA A 206 4.34 4.27 -46.23
CA ALA A 206 3.95 4.75 -47.57
C ALA A 206 2.64 5.55 -47.46
N THR A 207 2.34 6.30 -48.54
CA THR A 207 1.08 7.06 -48.63
C THR A 207 -0.13 6.12 -48.51
N GLY A 208 -1.02 6.40 -47.53
CA GLY A 208 -2.22 5.60 -47.28
C GLY A 208 -2.02 4.43 -46.33
N ASP A 209 -0.80 4.22 -45.85
CA ASP A 209 -0.57 3.26 -44.76
C ASP A 209 -1.13 3.81 -43.44
N TYR A 210 -1.64 2.91 -42.61
CA TYR A 210 -2.11 3.21 -41.26
C TYR A 210 -1.85 2.05 -40.34
N TYR A 211 -2.09 2.25 -39.01
CA TYR A 211 -1.99 1.20 -38.00
C TYR A 211 -3.11 1.31 -36.97
N GLU A 212 -3.42 0.18 -36.36
CA GLU A 212 -4.39 0.06 -35.29
C GLU A 212 -3.66 -0.48 -34.03
N ILE A 213 -3.95 0.08 -32.85
CA ILE A 213 -3.53 -0.45 -31.56
C ILE A 213 -4.76 -1.06 -30.89
N THR A 214 -4.67 -2.33 -30.51
CA THR A 214 -5.74 -3.08 -29.85
C THR A 214 -5.20 -3.87 -28.67
N ASN A 215 -6.09 -4.44 -27.84
CA ASN A 215 -5.76 -5.34 -26.74
C ASN A 215 -4.73 -4.75 -25.75
N VAL A 216 -4.83 -3.44 -25.49
CA VAL A 216 -3.96 -2.80 -24.47
C VAL A 216 -4.30 -3.38 -23.11
N SER A 217 -3.27 -3.84 -22.40
CA SER A 217 -3.36 -4.47 -21.08
C SER A 217 -2.16 -4.07 -20.23
N GLY A 218 -2.12 -4.54 -18.98
CA GLY A 218 -0.94 -4.37 -18.12
C GLY A 218 0.31 -5.10 -18.62
N THR A 219 0.16 -6.11 -19.48
CA THR A 219 1.29 -6.96 -19.93
C THR A 219 1.71 -6.70 -21.38
N GLY A 220 0.95 -5.91 -22.15
CA GLY A 220 1.28 -5.65 -23.53
C GLY A 220 0.12 -5.07 -24.34
N PHE A 221 0.29 -5.04 -25.65
CA PHE A 221 -0.70 -4.57 -26.62
C PHE A 221 -0.51 -5.27 -27.97
N THR A 222 -1.45 -5.10 -28.87
CA THR A 222 -1.37 -5.58 -30.26
C THR A 222 -1.30 -4.39 -31.18
N VAL A 223 -0.39 -4.39 -32.16
CA VAL A 223 -0.33 -3.41 -33.25
C VAL A 223 -0.47 -4.10 -34.60
N HIS A 224 -1.23 -3.51 -35.50
CA HIS A 224 -1.44 -4.05 -36.85
C HIS A 224 -1.28 -2.95 -37.90
N PHE A 225 -0.35 -3.12 -38.85
CA PHE A 225 -0.11 -2.19 -39.96
C PHE A 225 -0.84 -2.65 -41.20
N LYS A 226 -1.49 -1.72 -41.87
CA LYS A 226 -2.30 -1.94 -43.07
C LYS A 226 -2.01 -0.86 -44.10
N ASN A 227 -2.14 -1.22 -45.37
CA ASN A 227 -2.07 -0.26 -46.48
C ASN A 227 -3.45 0.33 -46.83
N SER A 228 -3.51 1.22 -47.82
CA SER A 228 -4.74 1.86 -48.31
C SER A 228 -5.81 0.88 -48.80
N SER A 229 -5.44 -0.34 -49.15
CA SER A 229 -6.36 -1.43 -49.53
C SER A 229 -6.75 -2.33 -48.35
N ASN A 230 -6.44 -1.94 -47.12
CA ASN A 230 -6.70 -2.70 -45.91
C ASN A 230 -5.93 -4.05 -45.84
N ALA A 231 -4.93 -4.23 -46.68
CA ALA A 231 -4.07 -5.40 -46.64
C ALA A 231 -2.97 -5.24 -45.57
N SER A 232 -2.69 -6.30 -44.85
CA SER A 232 -1.62 -6.34 -43.82
C SER A 232 -0.25 -6.11 -44.48
N ILE A 233 0.57 -5.26 -43.84
CA ILE A 233 1.91 -4.91 -44.34
C ILE A 233 2.94 -4.99 -43.19
N ASN A 234 4.20 -5.24 -43.57
CA ASN A 234 5.31 -5.18 -42.62
C ASN A 234 5.87 -3.75 -42.51
N ARG A 235 5.97 -3.23 -41.29
CA ARG A 235 6.64 -1.96 -40.98
C ARG A 235 7.51 -2.13 -39.76
N ASN A 236 8.60 -1.37 -39.68
CA ASN A 236 9.36 -1.21 -38.47
C ASN A 236 8.73 -0.14 -37.62
N PHE A 237 8.79 -0.32 -36.31
CA PHE A 237 8.26 0.67 -35.36
C PHE A 237 9.02 0.61 -34.02
N THR A 238 8.91 1.68 -33.27
CA THR A 238 9.20 1.73 -31.84
C THR A 238 7.92 2.07 -31.08
N TYR A 239 7.90 1.80 -29.78
CA TYR A 239 6.80 2.23 -28.93
C TYR A 239 7.30 2.93 -27.67
N SER A 240 6.43 3.76 -27.11
CA SER A 240 6.51 4.27 -25.75
C SER A 240 5.22 3.93 -25.01
N ALA A 241 5.34 3.35 -23.84
CA ALA A 241 4.21 3.05 -22.97
C ALA A 241 4.40 3.77 -21.63
N VAL A 242 3.39 4.53 -21.19
CA VAL A 242 3.38 5.28 -19.94
C VAL A 242 2.26 4.76 -19.07
N GLY A 243 2.57 4.33 -17.87
CA GLY A 243 1.61 3.79 -16.91
C GLY A 243 2.18 3.78 -15.50
N PHE A 244 1.62 2.97 -14.62
CA PHE A 244 2.00 2.90 -13.21
C PHE A 244 2.59 1.55 -12.84
N GLY A 245 3.36 1.53 -11.74
CA GLY A 245 3.93 0.31 -11.20
C GLY A 245 5.32 0.00 -11.75
N LYS A 246 6.32 0.19 -10.91
CA LYS A 246 7.66 -0.30 -11.18
C LYS A 246 7.68 -1.79 -10.85
N GLY A 247 7.83 -2.62 -11.88
CA GLY A 247 8.03 -4.05 -11.72
C GLY A 247 9.26 -4.35 -10.87
N GLY A 248 9.21 -5.46 -10.18
CA GLY A 248 10.29 -5.92 -9.35
C GLY A 248 11.39 -6.62 -10.13
#